data_c3972d6bf51d88bba9b3c53d01b71405
#
_entry.id   c3972d6bf51d88bba9b3c53d01b71405
#
_cell.length_a   1.000
_cell.length_b   1.000
_cell.length_c   1.000
_cell.angle_alpha   90.00
_cell.angle_beta   90.00
_cell.angle_gamma   90.00
#
_symmetry.space_group_name_H-M   'P 1'
#
loop_
_entity.id
_entity.type
_entity.pdbx_description
1 polymer ?
#
loop_
_entity_poly.entity_id
_entity_poly.type
_entity_poly.pdbx_seq_one_letter_code
_entity_poly.pdbx_strand_id
1 'polypeptide(L)'
;MSRNKAFFINGGAGRVVCSIPALEKFAEENPDNDFIVVCEGDTEFYKGHPLLHAKAYDAWHKNLFEDKLKDMELVSPEPYRVWEYYNQKANLSQAYDIAINNKGLRDLQKPKIKLSKQETLMAKQVCDDVKEKTGKTKTIVFQPFGRGVFEEKGTISDFSGRSFEPDTVVNLVKTLSKEYAIIFMGEIAIEFSKHGVTEQVAIPQGINLRIWSAIISQTDHFLGCDSVGQHLAYSLKIPATVVIGSTFKENVSYPNEPTFKILDM
;
A
#
# COMPACT_ATOMS: atom_id res chain seq x y z
N MET A 1 -20.90 -21.06 -22.40
CA MET A 1 -19.52 -20.87 -21.87
C MET A 1 -19.46 -19.48 -21.29
N SER A 2 -18.95 -19.32 -20.06
CA SER A 2 -18.69 -18.01 -19.47
C SER A 2 -17.58 -17.33 -20.28
N ARG A 3 -17.72 -16.02 -20.56
CA ARG A 3 -16.67 -15.26 -21.23
C ARG A 3 -15.50 -15.05 -20.28
N ASN A 4 -14.28 -15.01 -20.80
CA ASN A 4 -13.11 -14.55 -20.06
C ASN A 4 -13.34 -13.11 -19.57
N LYS A 5 -12.75 -12.75 -18.43
CA LYS A 5 -13.02 -11.45 -17.78
C LYS A 5 -11.81 -10.55 -17.79
N ALA A 6 -12.04 -9.25 -17.95
CA ALA A 6 -11.05 -8.21 -17.70
C ALA A 6 -11.50 -7.38 -16.49
N PHE A 7 -10.74 -7.49 -15.37
CA PHE A 7 -11.00 -6.73 -14.15
C PHE A 7 -10.26 -5.41 -14.18
N PHE A 8 -10.99 -4.30 -14.11
CA PHE A 8 -10.44 -2.96 -14.05
C PHE A 8 -10.29 -2.54 -12.59
N ILE A 9 -9.06 -2.52 -12.08
CA ILE A 9 -8.75 -2.08 -10.73
C ILE A 9 -8.33 -0.62 -10.79
N ASN A 10 -9.32 0.27 -10.68
CA ASN A 10 -9.11 1.72 -10.74
C ASN A 10 -8.68 2.28 -9.38
N GLY A 11 -7.95 3.39 -9.41
CA GLY A 11 -7.49 4.12 -8.23
C GLY A 11 -6.04 3.85 -7.85
N GLY A 12 -5.66 4.19 -6.63
CA GLY A 12 -4.26 4.18 -6.20
C GLY A 12 -3.74 2.81 -5.77
N ALA A 13 -2.44 2.77 -5.51
CA ALA A 13 -1.65 1.59 -5.14
C ALA A 13 -2.28 0.70 -4.04
N GLY A 14 -2.90 1.29 -3.01
CA GLY A 14 -3.59 0.54 -1.96
C GLY A 14 -4.72 -0.34 -2.51
N ARG A 15 -5.47 0.15 -3.50
CA ARG A 15 -6.54 -0.63 -4.16
C ARG A 15 -5.96 -1.81 -4.93
N VAL A 16 -4.85 -1.60 -5.65
CA VAL A 16 -4.15 -2.67 -6.38
C VAL A 16 -3.70 -3.76 -5.42
N VAL A 17 -3.02 -3.40 -4.34
CA VAL A 17 -2.56 -4.37 -3.33
C VAL A 17 -3.74 -5.12 -2.70
N CYS A 18 -4.80 -4.41 -2.28
CA CYS A 18 -5.95 -5.02 -1.62
C CYS A 18 -6.80 -5.91 -2.55
N SER A 19 -6.71 -5.75 -3.89
CA SER A 19 -7.41 -6.61 -4.85
C SER A 19 -6.78 -8.00 -5.03
N ILE A 20 -5.48 -8.16 -4.70
CA ILE A 20 -4.73 -9.41 -4.94
C ILE A 20 -5.44 -10.65 -4.39
N PRO A 21 -5.89 -10.71 -3.12
CA PRO A 21 -6.51 -11.92 -2.58
C PRO A 21 -7.82 -12.29 -3.28
N ALA A 22 -8.60 -11.28 -3.69
CA ALA A 22 -9.85 -11.51 -4.41
C ALA A 22 -9.62 -12.10 -5.81
N LEU A 23 -8.59 -11.63 -6.52
CA LEU A 23 -8.19 -12.14 -7.83
C LEU A 23 -7.61 -13.57 -7.73
N GLU A 24 -6.86 -13.86 -6.66
CA GLU A 24 -6.41 -15.23 -6.37
C GLU A 24 -7.59 -16.17 -6.15
N LYS A 25 -8.60 -15.71 -5.37
CA LYS A 25 -9.84 -16.49 -5.14
C LYS A 25 -10.65 -16.68 -6.42
N PHE A 26 -10.72 -15.66 -7.28
CA PHE A 26 -11.38 -15.79 -8.57
C PHE A 26 -10.76 -16.91 -9.40
N ALA A 27 -9.44 -16.95 -9.51
CA ALA A 27 -8.73 -17.98 -10.26
C ALA A 27 -8.93 -19.38 -9.67
N GLU A 28 -8.90 -19.49 -8.34
CA GLU A 28 -9.09 -20.77 -7.61
C GLU A 28 -10.49 -21.34 -7.87
N GLU A 29 -11.51 -20.49 -7.87
CA GLU A 29 -12.93 -20.88 -7.98
C GLU A 29 -13.43 -20.98 -9.43
N ASN A 30 -12.68 -20.44 -10.39
CA ASN A 30 -13.04 -20.44 -11.81
C ASN A 30 -11.88 -20.92 -12.70
N PRO A 31 -11.41 -22.17 -12.54
CA PRO A 31 -10.21 -22.66 -13.23
C PRO A 31 -10.37 -22.69 -14.77
N ASP A 32 -11.59 -22.78 -15.27
CA ASP A 32 -11.89 -22.80 -16.71
C ASP A 32 -12.06 -21.39 -17.31
N ASN A 33 -12.04 -20.33 -16.50
CA ASN A 33 -12.19 -18.96 -16.94
C ASN A 33 -10.86 -18.23 -16.89
N ASP A 34 -10.32 -17.87 -18.05
CA ASP A 34 -9.17 -16.99 -18.07
C ASP A 34 -9.60 -15.54 -17.78
N PHE A 35 -8.66 -14.76 -17.22
CA PHE A 35 -8.89 -13.36 -16.91
C PHE A 35 -7.61 -12.55 -17.04
N ILE A 36 -7.79 -11.25 -17.21
CA ILE A 36 -6.72 -10.26 -17.08
C ILE A 36 -7.11 -9.18 -16.07
N VAL A 37 -6.11 -8.45 -15.62
CA VAL A 37 -6.28 -7.31 -14.72
C VAL A 37 -5.75 -6.07 -15.42
N VAL A 38 -6.53 -5.01 -15.43
CA VAL A 38 -6.16 -3.71 -16.00
C VAL A 38 -6.16 -2.67 -14.89
N CYS A 39 -5.07 -1.93 -14.75
CA CYS A 39 -4.93 -0.89 -13.74
C CYS A 39 -4.58 0.45 -14.37
N GLU A 40 -5.00 1.55 -13.72
CA GLU A 40 -4.60 2.92 -14.08
C GLU A 40 -3.16 3.24 -13.66
N GLY A 41 -2.42 2.26 -13.13
CA GLY A 41 -1.05 2.32 -12.65
C GLY A 41 -0.80 1.26 -11.59
N ASP A 42 0.42 1.25 -11.05
CA ASP A 42 0.82 0.38 -9.93
C ASP A 42 0.76 -1.14 -10.26
N THR A 43 0.72 -1.52 -11.55
CA THR A 43 0.77 -2.93 -12.00
C THR A 43 2.04 -3.64 -11.56
N GLU A 44 3.07 -2.89 -11.21
CA GLU A 44 4.31 -3.41 -10.66
C GLU A 44 4.12 -4.23 -9.38
N PHE A 45 3.04 -4.06 -8.62
CA PHE A 45 2.75 -4.90 -7.45
C PHE A 45 2.45 -6.35 -7.82
N TYR A 46 2.01 -6.61 -9.04
CA TYR A 46 1.83 -7.98 -9.56
C TYR A 46 3.12 -8.61 -10.08
N LYS A 47 4.20 -7.84 -10.23
CA LYS A 47 5.48 -8.34 -10.75
C LYS A 47 6.02 -9.49 -9.88
N GLY A 48 6.32 -10.61 -10.53
CA GLY A 48 6.78 -11.82 -9.86
C GLY A 48 5.69 -12.61 -9.12
N HIS A 49 4.44 -12.14 -9.12
CA HIS A 49 3.33 -12.89 -8.57
C HIS A 49 3.03 -14.12 -9.45
N PRO A 50 2.93 -15.35 -8.90
CA PRO A 50 2.85 -16.57 -9.70
C PRO A 50 1.65 -16.61 -10.66
N LEU A 51 0.54 -15.98 -10.27
CA LEU A 51 -0.68 -15.94 -11.07
C LEU A 51 -0.83 -14.63 -11.87
N LEU A 52 -0.61 -13.48 -11.23
CA LEU A 52 -1.03 -12.17 -11.76
C LEU A 52 0.04 -11.50 -12.64
N HIS A 53 1.32 -11.90 -12.53
CA HIS A 53 2.40 -11.26 -13.28
C HIS A 53 2.17 -11.18 -14.79
N ALA A 54 1.73 -12.29 -15.40
CA ALA A 54 1.48 -12.37 -16.83
C ALA A 54 0.07 -11.90 -17.25
N LYS A 55 -0.77 -11.54 -16.30
CA LYS A 55 -2.17 -11.17 -16.50
C LYS A 55 -2.44 -9.67 -16.29
N ALA A 56 -1.48 -8.91 -15.79
CA ALA A 56 -1.65 -7.50 -15.44
C ALA A 56 -1.17 -6.58 -16.55
N TYR A 57 -1.98 -5.59 -16.88
CA TYR A 57 -1.74 -4.58 -17.90
C TYR A 57 -2.07 -3.18 -17.38
N ASP A 58 -1.27 -2.19 -17.77
CA ASP A 58 -1.64 -0.80 -17.56
C ASP A 58 -2.73 -0.37 -18.54
N ALA A 59 -3.64 0.50 -18.12
CA ALA A 59 -4.75 0.96 -18.94
C ALA A 59 -4.30 1.66 -20.25
N TRP A 60 -3.08 2.19 -20.26
CA TRP A 60 -2.45 2.80 -21.46
C TRP A 60 -1.55 1.83 -22.24
N HIS A 61 -1.64 0.53 -21.98
CA HIS A 61 -0.93 -0.46 -22.79
C HIS A 61 -1.33 -0.35 -24.25
N LYS A 62 -0.34 -0.27 -25.15
CA LYS A 62 -0.58 -0.07 -26.57
C LYS A 62 -1.47 -1.18 -27.13
N ASN A 63 -2.51 -0.81 -27.87
CA ASN A 63 -3.49 -1.70 -28.48
C ASN A 63 -4.23 -2.60 -27.46
N LEU A 64 -4.34 -2.17 -26.20
CA LEU A 64 -4.95 -2.98 -25.13
C LEU A 64 -6.33 -3.57 -25.55
N PHE A 65 -7.18 -2.74 -26.18
CA PHE A 65 -8.51 -3.18 -26.57
C PHE A 65 -8.45 -4.29 -27.63
N GLU A 66 -7.75 -4.06 -28.73
CA GLU A 66 -7.70 -5.01 -29.86
C GLU A 66 -7.00 -6.33 -29.50
N ASP A 67 -5.92 -6.24 -28.73
CA ASP A 67 -5.06 -7.39 -28.43
C ASP A 67 -5.55 -8.19 -27.23
N LYS A 68 -6.29 -7.58 -26.30
CA LYS A 68 -6.61 -8.18 -25.00
C LYS A 68 -8.08 -8.13 -24.60
N LEU A 69 -8.82 -7.05 -24.88
CA LEU A 69 -10.13 -6.82 -24.30
C LEU A 69 -11.31 -7.19 -25.23
N LYS A 70 -11.11 -7.23 -26.53
CA LYS A 70 -12.15 -7.31 -27.56
C LYS A 70 -13.20 -8.40 -27.31
N ASP A 71 -12.78 -9.58 -26.84
CA ASP A 71 -13.65 -10.72 -26.63
C ASP A 71 -13.93 -11.01 -25.14
N MET A 72 -13.54 -10.10 -24.24
CA MET A 72 -13.69 -10.24 -22.79
C MET A 72 -14.95 -9.55 -22.26
N GLU A 73 -15.45 -10.04 -21.14
CA GLU A 73 -16.40 -9.34 -20.30
C GLU A 73 -15.64 -8.31 -19.46
N LEU A 74 -15.96 -7.02 -19.64
CA LEU A 74 -15.32 -5.94 -18.89
C LEU A 74 -16.02 -5.77 -17.55
N VAL A 75 -15.27 -5.94 -16.45
CA VAL A 75 -15.78 -5.85 -15.08
C VAL A 75 -14.99 -4.78 -14.32
N SER A 76 -15.69 -3.76 -13.82
CA SER A 76 -15.10 -2.73 -12.96
C SER A 76 -15.61 -2.91 -11.53
N PRO A 77 -14.92 -3.68 -10.68
CA PRO A 77 -15.35 -3.90 -9.31
C PRO A 77 -15.20 -2.60 -8.51
N GLU A 78 -16.29 -2.19 -7.83
CA GLU A 78 -16.32 -1.00 -6.99
C GLU A 78 -16.50 -1.38 -5.52
N PRO A 79 -15.42 -1.59 -4.77
CA PRO A 79 -15.47 -2.09 -3.41
C PRO A 79 -16.19 -1.13 -2.43
N TYR A 80 -16.13 0.18 -2.68
CA TYR A 80 -16.76 1.18 -1.82
C TYR A 80 -18.30 1.17 -1.89
N ARG A 81 -18.88 0.51 -2.90
CA ARG A 81 -20.33 0.33 -3.04
C ARG A 81 -20.84 -1.00 -2.49
N VAL A 82 -19.94 -1.85 -2.00
CA VAL A 82 -20.32 -3.10 -1.36
C VAL A 82 -20.99 -2.79 -0.01
N TRP A 83 -22.15 -3.39 0.25
CA TRP A 83 -22.95 -3.12 1.46
C TRP A 83 -22.16 -3.39 2.74
N GLU A 84 -21.40 -4.48 2.78
CA GLU A 84 -20.56 -4.87 3.92
C GLU A 84 -19.45 -3.85 4.19
N TYR A 85 -18.87 -3.27 3.13
CA TYR A 85 -17.88 -2.20 3.27
C TYR A 85 -18.54 -0.93 3.79
N TYR A 86 -19.64 -0.52 3.18
CA TYR A 86 -20.38 0.67 3.58
C TYR A 86 -20.83 0.64 5.05
N ASN A 87 -21.15 -0.57 5.56
CA ASN A 87 -21.55 -0.79 6.95
C ASN A 87 -20.41 -1.23 7.88
N GLN A 88 -19.15 -0.99 7.52
CA GLN A 88 -17.97 -1.26 8.34
C GLN A 88 -17.80 -2.74 8.78
N LYS A 89 -18.29 -3.66 7.95
CA LYS A 89 -18.19 -5.11 8.20
C LYS A 89 -17.11 -5.81 7.40
N ALA A 90 -16.62 -5.16 6.33
CA ALA A 90 -15.60 -5.68 5.44
C ALA A 90 -14.45 -4.69 5.31
N ASN A 91 -13.23 -5.20 5.30
CA ASN A 91 -12.09 -4.43 4.86
C ASN A 91 -12.02 -4.35 3.33
N LEU A 92 -11.12 -3.54 2.80
CA LEU A 92 -11.03 -3.28 1.37
C LEU A 92 -10.77 -4.56 0.54
N SER A 93 -9.96 -5.51 1.03
CA SER A 93 -9.73 -6.78 0.32
C SER A 93 -10.98 -7.65 0.27
N GLN A 94 -11.71 -7.73 1.39
CA GLN A 94 -12.99 -8.46 1.45
C GLN A 94 -14.06 -7.83 0.56
N ALA A 95 -14.11 -6.49 0.50
CA ALA A 95 -15.01 -5.78 -0.39
C ALA A 95 -14.68 -6.05 -1.87
N TYR A 96 -13.39 -6.13 -2.24
CA TYR A 96 -13.00 -6.59 -3.57
C TYR A 96 -13.44 -8.02 -3.84
N ASP A 97 -13.30 -8.92 -2.86
CA ASP A 97 -13.74 -10.30 -3.01
C ASP A 97 -15.23 -10.41 -3.27
N ILE A 98 -16.04 -9.67 -2.51
CA ILE A 98 -17.50 -9.61 -2.72
C ILE A 98 -17.81 -9.07 -4.12
N ALA A 99 -17.17 -7.98 -4.54
CA ALA A 99 -17.42 -7.34 -5.84
C ALA A 99 -16.95 -8.19 -7.04
N ILE A 100 -15.87 -8.96 -6.90
CA ILE A 100 -15.29 -9.79 -7.97
C ILE A 100 -15.96 -11.17 -8.03
N ASN A 101 -16.11 -11.82 -6.88
CA ASN A 101 -16.52 -13.22 -6.77
C ASN A 101 -18.01 -13.40 -6.45
N ASN A 102 -18.72 -12.31 -6.13
CA ASN A 102 -20.12 -12.33 -5.76
C ASN A 102 -20.42 -13.37 -4.64
N LYS A 103 -19.51 -13.47 -3.67
CA LYS A 103 -19.64 -14.29 -2.48
C LYS A 103 -19.89 -13.39 -1.27
N GLY A 104 -20.45 -13.94 -0.20
CA GLY A 104 -20.57 -13.23 1.07
C GLY A 104 -19.21 -12.96 1.73
N LEU A 105 -19.26 -12.27 2.87
CA LEU A 105 -18.08 -11.98 3.66
C LEU A 105 -17.35 -13.27 4.06
N ARG A 106 -16.05 -13.31 3.81
CA ARG A 106 -15.17 -14.45 4.14
C ARG A 106 -13.76 -14.00 4.46
N ASP A 107 -13.00 -14.88 5.11
CA ASP A 107 -11.59 -14.65 5.38
C ASP A 107 -10.75 -14.82 4.10
N LEU A 108 -9.80 -13.93 3.96
CA LEU A 108 -8.87 -13.92 2.84
C LEU A 108 -7.42 -14.03 3.35
N GLN A 109 -6.57 -14.58 2.52
CA GLN A 109 -5.13 -14.54 2.77
C GLN A 109 -4.61 -13.10 2.63
N LYS A 110 -3.47 -12.81 3.29
CA LYS A 110 -2.77 -11.52 3.09
C LYS A 110 -2.37 -11.36 1.62
N PRO A 111 -2.42 -10.14 1.07
CA PRO A 111 -1.93 -9.88 -0.29
C PRO A 111 -0.50 -10.38 -0.45
N LYS A 112 -0.19 -11.04 -1.55
CA LYS A 112 1.15 -11.56 -1.81
C LYS A 112 1.95 -10.62 -2.70
N ILE A 113 2.95 -9.95 -2.15
CA ILE A 113 3.92 -9.15 -2.91
C ILE A 113 5.23 -9.93 -3.01
N LYS A 114 5.68 -10.20 -4.24
CA LYS A 114 6.93 -10.90 -4.52
C LYS A 114 8.03 -9.92 -4.84
N LEU A 115 8.99 -9.79 -3.95
CA LEU A 115 10.19 -8.97 -4.13
C LEU A 115 11.29 -9.78 -4.81
N SER A 116 12.01 -9.17 -5.73
CA SER A 116 13.20 -9.77 -6.34
C SER A 116 14.40 -9.67 -5.39
N LYS A 117 15.43 -10.49 -5.65
CA LYS A 117 16.69 -10.41 -4.90
C LYS A 117 17.34 -9.03 -5.02
N GLN A 118 17.26 -8.40 -6.18
CA GLN A 118 17.82 -7.08 -6.41
C GLN A 118 17.10 -6.01 -5.56
N GLU A 119 15.76 -6.00 -5.57
CA GLU A 119 14.96 -5.09 -4.74
C GLU A 119 15.29 -5.26 -3.26
N THR A 120 15.39 -6.50 -2.79
CA THR A 120 15.73 -6.83 -1.39
C THR A 120 17.15 -6.36 -1.01
N LEU A 121 18.13 -6.55 -1.90
CA LEU A 121 19.51 -6.10 -1.65
C LEU A 121 19.61 -4.57 -1.62
N MET A 122 18.94 -3.87 -2.54
CA MET A 122 18.89 -2.40 -2.53
C MET A 122 18.25 -1.87 -1.24
N ALA A 123 17.14 -2.46 -0.83
CA ALA A 123 16.46 -2.08 0.40
C ALA A 123 17.32 -2.34 1.66
N LYS A 124 17.99 -3.49 1.69
CA LYS A 124 18.92 -3.81 2.78
C LYS A 124 20.04 -2.78 2.86
N GLN A 125 20.65 -2.40 1.73
CA GLN A 125 21.68 -1.36 1.71
C GLN A 125 21.16 -0.04 2.29
N VAL A 126 19.95 0.41 1.90
CA VAL A 126 19.34 1.63 2.46
C VAL A 126 19.19 1.53 3.97
N CYS A 127 18.69 0.40 4.48
CA CYS A 127 18.51 0.20 5.92
C CYS A 127 19.86 0.15 6.68
N ASP A 128 20.85 -0.54 6.13
CA ASP A 128 22.18 -0.65 6.73
C ASP A 128 22.89 0.72 6.76
N ASP A 129 22.84 1.49 5.66
CA ASP A 129 23.39 2.84 5.56
C ASP A 129 22.78 3.79 6.62
N VAL A 130 21.46 3.70 6.82
CA VAL A 130 20.78 4.55 7.82
C VAL A 130 21.16 4.13 9.23
N LYS A 131 21.27 2.84 9.52
CA LYS A 131 21.74 2.33 10.81
C LYS A 131 23.17 2.79 11.09
N GLU A 132 24.06 2.66 10.12
CA GLU A 132 25.46 3.09 10.24
C GLU A 132 25.56 4.59 10.53
N LYS A 133 24.86 5.42 9.74
CA LYS A 133 24.89 6.88 9.88
C LYS A 133 24.29 7.39 11.18
N THR A 134 23.29 6.69 11.72
CA THR A 134 22.60 7.11 12.96
C THR A 134 23.14 6.42 14.21
N GLY A 135 23.91 5.35 14.08
CA GLY A 135 24.35 4.51 15.20
C GLY A 135 23.20 3.71 15.86
N LYS A 136 22.03 3.64 15.22
CA LYS A 136 20.85 2.94 15.75
C LYS A 136 20.79 1.51 15.22
N THR A 137 20.23 0.61 16.03
CA THR A 137 20.11 -0.81 15.68
C THR A 137 18.75 -1.16 15.08
N LYS A 138 17.73 -0.35 15.35
CA LYS A 138 16.35 -0.56 14.88
C LYS A 138 15.93 0.53 13.91
N THR A 139 15.17 0.13 12.89
CA THR A 139 14.68 1.02 11.84
C THR A 139 13.15 1.12 11.84
N ILE A 140 12.66 2.31 11.54
CA ILE A 140 11.24 2.58 11.33
C ILE A 140 11.07 3.23 9.95
N VAL A 141 10.15 2.70 9.12
CA VAL A 141 9.60 3.48 8.01
C VAL A 141 8.46 4.32 8.55
N PHE A 142 8.51 5.63 8.34
CA PHE A 142 7.45 6.55 8.73
C PHE A 142 6.80 7.19 7.49
N GLN A 143 5.53 6.86 7.24
CA GLN A 143 4.70 7.44 6.19
C GLN A 143 3.61 8.32 6.81
N PRO A 144 3.86 9.61 7.04
CA PRO A 144 2.87 10.49 7.67
C PRO A 144 1.81 11.01 6.69
N PHE A 145 2.08 10.96 5.39
CA PHE A 145 1.26 11.61 4.38
C PHE A 145 0.63 10.60 3.41
N GLY A 146 -0.66 10.81 3.13
CA GLY A 146 -1.40 10.11 2.10
C GLY A 146 -1.25 10.79 0.73
N ARG A 147 -1.84 10.19 -0.31
CA ARG A 147 -1.80 10.72 -1.69
C ARG A 147 -2.47 12.10 -1.84
N GLY A 148 -3.34 12.49 -0.90
CA GLY A 148 -4.05 13.76 -0.93
C GLY A 148 -3.23 14.97 -0.48
N VAL A 149 -1.99 14.73 0.00
CA VAL A 149 -1.13 15.78 0.50
C VAL A 149 -0.57 16.64 -0.64
N PHE A 150 -0.47 17.95 -0.41
CA PHE A 150 0.16 18.89 -1.31
C PHE A 150 0.80 20.02 -0.51
N GLU A 151 1.75 20.73 -1.12
CA GLU A 151 2.39 21.90 -0.57
C GLU A 151 2.05 23.11 -1.42
N GLU A 152 1.55 24.15 -0.79
CA GLU A 152 1.32 25.45 -1.41
C GLU A 152 1.89 26.56 -0.53
N LYS A 153 2.82 27.34 -1.09
CA LYS A 153 3.46 28.50 -0.43
C LYS A 153 4.05 28.16 0.96
N GLY A 154 4.63 26.98 1.10
CA GLY A 154 5.24 26.52 2.36
C GLY A 154 4.25 25.96 3.37
N THR A 155 2.97 25.82 3.01
CA THR A 155 1.95 25.19 3.84
C THR A 155 1.64 23.81 3.28
N ILE A 156 1.77 22.79 4.12
CA ILE A 156 1.38 21.41 3.80
C ILE A 156 -0.07 21.21 4.18
N SER A 157 -0.88 20.73 3.25
CA SER A 157 -2.31 20.45 3.45
C SER A 157 -2.68 19.10 2.84
N ASP A 158 -3.76 18.48 3.31
CA ASP A 158 -4.28 17.22 2.79
C ASP A 158 -5.80 17.28 2.61
N PHE A 159 -6.27 17.20 1.37
CA PHE A 159 -7.71 17.17 1.08
C PHE A 159 -8.41 15.91 1.59
N SER A 160 -7.67 14.82 1.80
CA SER A 160 -8.24 13.56 2.27
C SER A 160 -8.45 13.49 3.78
N GLY A 161 -7.82 14.40 4.54
CA GLY A 161 -7.84 14.40 6.00
C GLY A 161 -7.22 13.16 6.65
N ARG A 162 -6.36 12.43 5.93
CA ARG A 162 -5.72 11.20 6.41
C ARG A 162 -4.28 11.41 6.89
N SER A 163 -3.66 12.49 6.45
CA SER A 163 -2.27 12.81 6.78
C SER A 163 -2.13 13.37 8.18
N PHE A 164 -0.96 13.18 8.76
CA PHE A 164 -0.59 13.82 10.02
C PHE A 164 -0.41 15.32 9.80
N GLU A 165 -0.73 16.10 10.83
CA GLU A 165 -0.37 17.52 10.89
C GLU A 165 1.16 17.68 10.89
N PRO A 166 1.74 18.65 10.14
CA PRO A 166 3.19 18.82 10.02
C PRO A 166 3.92 18.95 11.36
N ASP A 167 3.37 19.67 12.31
CA ASP A 167 3.95 19.83 13.65
C ASP A 167 3.98 18.49 14.41
N THR A 168 2.95 17.65 14.24
CA THR A 168 2.93 16.30 14.79
C THR A 168 4.01 15.43 14.16
N VAL A 169 4.21 15.53 12.85
CA VAL A 169 5.28 14.82 12.14
C VAL A 169 6.64 15.17 12.70
N VAL A 170 6.92 16.47 12.85
CA VAL A 170 8.20 16.97 13.41
C VAL A 170 8.40 16.45 14.83
N ASN A 171 7.39 16.56 15.68
CA ASN A 171 7.47 16.12 17.09
C ASN A 171 7.68 14.60 17.21
N LEU A 172 7.03 13.80 16.37
CA LEU A 172 7.23 12.35 16.33
C LEU A 172 8.64 12.01 15.87
N VAL A 173 9.11 12.63 14.78
CA VAL A 173 10.48 12.41 14.30
C VAL A 173 11.50 12.80 15.38
N LYS A 174 11.36 13.97 16.00
CA LYS A 174 12.25 14.44 17.08
C LYS A 174 12.30 13.49 18.28
N THR A 175 11.19 12.81 18.56
CA THR A 175 11.11 11.87 19.68
C THR A 175 11.69 10.50 19.29
N LEU A 176 11.22 9.96 18.17
CA LEU A 176 11.57 8.59 17.74
C LEU A 176 13.00 8.47 17.25
N SER A 177 13.58 9.51 16.63
CA SER A 177 14.96 9.50 16.13
C SER A 177 16.02 9.36 17.23
N LYS A 178 15.65 9.60 18.49
CA LYS A 178 16.54 9.35 19.64
C LYS A 178 16.84 7.86 19.83
N GLU A 179 15.92 6.99 19.47
CA GLU A 179 16.02 5.53 19.67
C GLU A 179 16.10 4.73 18.38
N TYR A 180 15.50 5.25 17.29
CA TYR A 180 15.33 4.53 16.03
C TYR A 180 15.99 5.26 14.87
N ALA A 181 16.49 4.51 13.90
CA ALA A 181 16.84 5.01 12.58
C ALA A 181 15.57 5.21 11.77
N ILE A 182 15.23 6.46 11.40
CA ILE A 182 13.99 6.78 10.69
C ILE A 182 14.25 6.88 9.21
N ILE A 183 13.43 6.17 8.44
CA ILE A 183 13.33 6.27 6.97
C ILE A 183 11.97 6.92 6.67
N PHE A 184 12.01 8.16 6.23
CA PHE A 184 10.80 8.95 5.96
C PHE A 184 10.28 8.65 4.56
N MET A 185 9.04 8.15 4.49
CA MET A 185 8.35 7.81 3.25
C MET A 185 7.34 8.89 2.91
N GLY A 186 7.65 9.72 1.93
CA GLY A 186 6.76 10.80 1.49
C GLY A 186 7.30 11.50 0.25
N GLU A 187 6.41 12.12 -0.51
CA GLU A 187 6.75 12.95 -1.67
C GLU A 187 7.13 14.38 -1.26
N ILE A 188 6.61 14.84 -0.12
CA ILE A 188 6.92 16.16 0.44
C ILE A 188 8.10 16.01 1.39
N ALA A 189 9.17 16.75 1.09
CA ALA A 189 10.36 16.78 1.93
C ALA A 189 10.20 17.79 3.07
N ILE A 190 10.44 17.34 4.31
CA ILE A 190 10.51 18.22 5.48
C ILE A 190 11.99 18.39 5.86
N GLU A 191 12.44 19.64 5.96
CA GLU A 191 13.78 19.95 6.47
C GLU A 191 13.82 19.86 8.01
N PHE A 192 13.88 18.65 8.53
CA PHE A 192 13.82 18.39 9.99
C PHE A 192 14.84 19.16 10.83
N SER A 193 16.02 19.47 10.29
CA SER A 193 17.05 20.28 10.96
C SER A 193 16.58 21.70 11.29
N LYS A 194 15.75 22.31 10.43
CA LYS A 194 15.17 23.63 10.69
C LYS A 194 14.19 23.62 11.87
N HIS A 195 13.68 22.46 12.23
CA HIS A 195 12.75 22.27 13.34
C HIS A 195 13.40 21.71 14.60
N GLY A 196 14.73 21.71 14.63
CA GLY A 196 15.51 21.30 15.83
C GLY A 196 15.59 19.78 16.02
N VAL A 197 15.44 19.00 14.95
CA VAL A 197 15.82 17.58 14.92
C VAL A 197 17.31 17.51 14.64
N THR A 198 18.07 16.95 15.59
CA THR A 198 19.53 16.86 15.51
C THR A 198 20.00 15.54 14.90
N GLU A 199 19.18 14.52 15.02
CA GLU A 199 19.43 13.18 14.48
C GLU A 199 19.19 13.14 12.98
N GLN A 200 19.96 12.31 12.31
CA GLN A 200 19.79 12.13 10.87
C GLN A 200 18.54 11.32 10.55
N VAL A 201 17.71 11.85 9.65
CA VAL A 201 16.55 11.18 9.08
C VAL A 201 16.82 10.87 7.60
N ALA A 202 16.67 9.64 7.19
CA ALA A 202 16.79 9.29 5.79
C ALA A 202 15.51 9.65 5.04
N ILE A 203 15.65 10.38 3.92
CA ILE A 203 14.53 10.78 3.05
C ILE A 203 14.86 10.33 1.62
N PRO A 204 14.71 9.05 1.30
CA PRO A 204 14.97 8.54 -0.05
C PRO A 204 14.07 9.23 -1.09
N GLN A 205 14.67 9.76 -2.16
CA GLN A 205 13.97 10.46 -3.22
C GLN A 205 13.97 9.65 -4.52
N GLY A 206 12.94 9.84 -5.36
CA GLY A 206 12.85 9.17 -6.67
C GLY A 206 12.69 7.66 -6.61
N ILE A 207 12.25 7.13 -5.50
CA ILE A 207 12.06 5.70 -5.27
C ILE A 207 10.61 5.32 -5.60
N ASN A 208 10.42 4.29 -6.44
CA ASN A 208 9.09 3.76 -6.73
C ASN A 208 8.52 2.93 -5.57
N LEU A 209 7.23 2.64 -5.62
CA LEU A 209 6.53 1.91 -4.57
C LEU A 209 7.00 0.46 -4.40
N ARG A 210 7.60 -0.15 -5.43
CA ARG A 210 8.24 -1.48 -5.32
C ARG A 210 9.45 -1.44 -4.40
N ILE A 211 10.32 -0.44 -4.58
CA ILE A 211 11.49 -0.26 -3.71
C ILE A 211 11.04 0.12 -2.29
N TRP A 212 9.99 0.95 -2.14
CA TRP A 212 9.39 1.21 -0.83
C TRP A 212 8.87 -0.07 -0.17
N SER A 213 8.23 -0.97 -0.94
CA SER A 213 7.82 -2.28 -0.43
C SER A 213 9.02 -3.08 0.09
N ALA A 214 10.12 -3.07 -0.68
CA ALA A 214 11.35 -3.75 -0.28
C ALA A 214 11.96 -3.11 0.98
N ILE A 215 12.01 -1.78 1.10
CA ILE A 215 12.49 -1.07 2.29
C ILE A 215 11.64 -1.44 3.51
N ILE A 216 10.30 -1.37 3.40
CA ILE A 216 9.39 -1.78 4.48
C ILE A 216 9.71 -3.22 4.92
N SER A 217 9.97 -4.14 3.98
CA SER A 217 10.27 -5.54 4.31
C SER A 217 11.58 -5.75 5.10
N GLN A 218 12.46 -4.76 5.14
CA GLN A 218 13.76 -4.80 5.82
C GLN A 218 13.77 -3.98 7.12
N THR A 219 12.65 -3.34 7.48
CA THR A 219 12.56 -2.53 8.70
C THR A 219 11.91 -3.29 9.86
N ASP A 220 12.17 -2.82 11.07
CA ASP A 220 11.62 -3.43 12.28
C ASP A 220 10.17 -3.02 12.53
N HIS A 221 9.75 -1.85 12.02
CA HIS A 221 8.40 -1.33 12.25
C HIS A 221 7.98 -0.35 11.15
N PHE A 222 6.68 -0.32 10.87
CA PHE A 222 6.05 0.69 10.04
C PHE A 222 5.19 1.61 10.93
N LEU A 223 5.33 2.91 10.74
CA LEU A 223 4.45 3.93 11.34
C LEU A 223 3.84 4.76 10.22
N GLY A 224 2.53 4.97 10.22
CA GLY A 224 1.94 5.79 9.18
C GLY A 224 0.45 6.08 9.33
N CYS A 225 -0.06 6.81 8.34
CA CYS A 225 -1.49 7.10 8.18
C CYS A 225 -2.20 6.02 7.34
N ASP A 226 -3.51 6.20 7.12
CA ASP A 226 -4.29 5.41 6.16
C ASP A 226 -3.81 5.65 4.72
N SER A 227 -2.82 4.87 4.30
CA SER A 227 -2.24 4.93 2.96
C SER A 227 -1.66 3.56 2.55
N VAL A 228 -1.08 3.48 1.35
CA VAL A 228 -0.55 2.22 0.79
C VAL A 228 0.46 1.52 1.70
N GLY A 229 1.28 2.26 2.45
CA GLY A 229 2.32 1.68 3.30
C GLY A 229 1.80 0.70 4.35
N GLN A 230 0.63 0.94 4.96
CA GLN A 230 0.03 -0.03 5.89
C GLN A 230 -0.33 -1.35 5.19
N HIS A 231 -0.83 -1.30 3.94
CA HIS A 231 -1.18 -2.50 3.17
C HIS A 231 0.08 -3.27 2.77
N LEU A 232 1.17 -2.56 2.48
CA LEU A 232 2.48 -3.16 2.23
C LEU A 232 3.04 -3.81 3.49
N ALA A 233 3.01 -3.12 4.63
CA ALA A 233 3.44 -3.68 5.92
C ALA A 233 2.64 -4.94 6.27
N TYR A 234 1.32 -4.93 6.08
CA TYR A 234 0.46 -6.10 6.28
C TYR A 234 0.83 -7.27 5.37
N SER A 235 1.01 -7.01 4.07
CA SER A 235 1.40 -8.02 3.07
C SER A 235 2.75 -8.66 3.38
N LEU A 236 3.69 -7.86 3.88
CA LEU A 236 5.07 -8.24 4.17
C LEU A 236 5.27 -8.70 5.63
N LYS A 237 4.19 -8.73 6.41
CA LYS A 237 4.18 -9.16 7.83
C LYS A 237 5.09 -8.32 8.74
N ILE A 238 5.21 -7.04 8.46
CA ILE A 238 5.97 -6.09 9.28
C ILE A 238 5.03 -5.51 10.35
N PRO A 239 5.43 -5.49 11.62
CA PRO A 239 4.68 -4.84 12.67
C PRO A 239 4.40 -3.38 12.35
N ALA A 240 3.20 -2.90 12.64
CA ALA A 240 2.81 -1.54 12.27
C ALA A 240 2.05 -0.81 13.38
N THR A 241 2.23 0.51 13.41
CA THR A 241 1.33 1.44 14.10
C THR A 241 0.70 2.33 13.04
N VAL A 242 -0.63 2.31 12.96
CA VAL A 242 -1.40 3.06 11.95
C VAL A 242 -2.34 4.01 12.63
N VAL A 243 -2.29 5.29 12.25
CA VAL A 243 -3.20 6.31 12.73
C VAL A 243 -4.32 6.49 11.72
N ILE A 244 -5.54 6.32 12.16
CA ILE A 244 -6.75 6.49 11.37
C ILE A 244 -7.49 7.73 11.87
N GLY A 245 -7.75 8.67 10.98
CA GLY A 245 -8.44 9.92 11.31
C GLY A 245 -9.82 10.03 10.66
N SER A 246 -9.85 10.19 9.35
CA SER A 246 -11.09 10.50 8.60
C SER A 246 -11.80 9.28 8.02
N THR A 247 -11.30 8.06 8.27
CA THR A 247 -11.84 6.80 7.73
C THR A 247 -12.15 5.81 8.85
N PHE A 248 -12.82 4.71 8.53
CA PHE A 248 -13.16 3.66 9.52
C PHE A 248 -12.10 2.57 9.49
N LYS A 249 -11.51 2.27 10.65
CA LYS A 249 -10.42 1.28 10.78
C LYS A 249 -10.80 -0.12 10.29
N GLU A 250 -12.05 -0.49 10.44
CA GLU A 250 -12.60 -1.76 9.98
C GLU A 250 -12.53 -1.91 8.45
N ASN A 251 -12.65 -0.80 7.74
CA ASN A 251 -12.61 -0.76 6.27
C ASN A 251 -11.20 -0.67 5.71
N VAL A 252 -10.38 0.19 6.30
CA VAL A 252 -9.12 0.61 5.68
C VAL A 252 -7.89 -0.04 6.30
N SER A 253 -8.03 -0.72 7.46
CA SER A 253 -6.91 -1.28 8.19
C SER A 253 -7.17 -2.73 8.65
N TYR A 254 -6.39 -3.20 9.60
CA TYR A 254 -6.34 -4.61 10.01
C TYR A 254 -6.45 -4.74 11.54
N PRO A 255 -7.61 -4.41 12.14
CA PRO A 255 -7.78 -4.37 13.61
C PRO A 255 -7.59 -5.74 14.28
N ASN A 256 -7.77 -6.82 13.54
CA ASN A 256 -7.61 -8.20 14.04
C ASN A 256 -6.19 -8.76 13.82
N GLU A 257 -5.26 -7.98 13.24
CA GLU A 257 -3.87 -8.41 13.07
C GLU A 257 -3.08 -8.13 14.35
N PRO A 258 -2.56 -9.14 15.05
CA PRO A 258 -1.90 -8.96 16.36
C PRO A 258 -0.66 -8.05 16.32
N THR A 259 -0.02 -7.93 15.16
CA THR A 259 1.17 -7.10 14.95
C THR A 259 0.85 -5.65 14.56
N PHE A 260 -0.45 -5.32 14.44
CA PHE A 260 -0.92 -3.98 14.08
C PHE A 260 -1.52 -3.28 15.31
N LYS A 261 -0.97 -2.13 15.64
CA LYS A 261 -1.56 -1.18 16.59
C LYS A 261 -2.26 -0.08 15.81
N ILE A 262 -3.57 0.01 15.95
CA ILE A 262 -4.37 1.05 15.30
C ILE A 262 -4.75 2.11 16.34
N LEU A 263 -4.42 3.36 16.03
CA LEU A 263 -4.79 4.52 16.79
C LEU A 263 -5.91 5.23 16.01
N ASP A 264 -7.11 5.15 16.55
CA ASP A 264 -8.35 5.73 16.00
C ASP A 264 -8.57 7.08 16.67
N MET A 265 -8.55 8.19 15.89
CA MET A 265 -8.52 9.58 16.41
C MET A 265 -9.89 10.23 16.34
#